data_ef5925128e79d18a2f9563ecf1eed039
#
_entry.id   ef5925128e79d18a2f9563ecf1eed039
#
_cell.length_a   1.000
_cell.length_b   1.000
_cell.length_c   1.000
_cell.angle_alpha   90.00
_cell.angle_beta   90.00
_cell.angle_gamma   90.00
#
_symmetry.space_group_name_H-M   'P 1'
#
loop_
_entity.id
_entity.type
_entity.pdbx_description
1 polymer ?
#
loop_
_entity_poly.entity_id
_entity_poly.type
_entity_poly.pdbx_seq_one_letter_code
_entity_poly.pdbx_strand_id
1 'polypeptide(L)'
;MIQSAGKVVVWYNCTDCNRNAGGKEFVNELPTRKNIRLKGHDYAGVGYYFVTICIKDMPELLGRIVGATAPGRPRTELSELGNLVDSAISYYSANHLAVFDKYVIMPNHIHMIIVIPREAGDRGRSPLQQIVRNLKSYVTRMAGFSPWQRSFHDHIIRDEAEYQRIWKYIDDNPALWTEDMYYTKA
;
A
#
# COMPACT_ATOMS: atom_id res chain seq x y z
N MET A 1 19.83 -31.96 11.33
CA MET A 1 18.95 -31.64 10.17
C MET A 1 18.13 -30.42 10.56
N ILE A 2 18.52 -29.26 10.05
CA ILE A 2 17.85 -27.98 10.33
C ILE A 2 16.88 -27.77 9.17
N GLN A 3 15.59 -27.84 9.45
CA GLN A 3 14.56 -27.53 8.46
C GLN A 3 14.57 -26.00 8.24
N SER A 4 14.87 -25.59 7.02
CA SER A 4 14.78 -24.22 6.57
C SER A 4 13.31 -23.83 6.53
N ALA A 5 12.96 -22.80 7.30
CA ALA A 5 11.65 -22.16 7.24
C ALA A 5 11.44 -21.60 5.82
N GLY A 6 10.45 -22.14 5.10
CA GLY A 6 10.11 -21.72 3.76
C GLY A 6 9.68 -20.26 3.75
N LYS A 7 10.40 -19.42 3.00
CA LYS A 7 10.00 -18.04 2.70
C LYS A 7 8.68 -18.08 1.93
N VAL A 8 7.59 -17.70 2.56
CA VAL A 8 6.34 -17.43 1.85
C VAL A 8 6.48 -16.05 1.22
N VAL A 9 6.98 -16.01 -0.01
CA VAL A 9 7.00 -14.79 -0.81
C VAL A 9 5.58 -14.61 -1.35
N VAL A 10 4.83 -13.71 -0.75
CA VAL A 10 3.52 -13.31 -1.26
C VAL A 10 3.76 -12.39 -2.45
N TRP A 11 3.75 -12.95 -3.66
CA TRP A 11 3.92 -12.21 -4.91
C TRP A 11 2.65 -11.42 -5.21
N TYR A 12 2.60 -10.16 -4.80
CA TYR A 12 1.65 -9.19 -5.34
C TYR A 12 2.31 -8.47 -6.51
N ASN A 13 2.05 -8.93 -7.73
CA ASN A 13 2.59 -8.33 -8.94
C ASN A 13 2.07 -6.90 -9.12
N CYS A 14 2.86 -5.92 -8.72
CA CYS A 14 2.70 -4.54 -9.17
C CYS A 14 3.23 -4.42 -10.60
N THR A 15 2.38 -4.63 -11.60
CA THR A 15 2.75 -4.52 -13.02
C THR A 15 3.09 -3.09 -13.46
N ASP A 16 2.79 -2.09 -12.66
CA ASP A 16 3.10 -0.68 -12.96
C ASP A 16 4.45 -0.21 -12.42
N CYS A 17 5.08 -0.96 -11.49
CA CYS A 17 6.37 -0.58 -10.89
C CYS A 17 7.60 -1.04 -11.72
N ASN A 18 7.44 -1.89 -12.74
CA ASN A 18 8.55 -2.54 -13.44
C ASN A 18 8.72 -2.08 -14.90
N ARG A 19 8.50 -0.80 -15.23
CA ARG A 19 8.61 -0.28 -16.60
C ARG A 19 9.89 0.49 -16.92
N ASN A 20 11.02 0.18 -16.29
CA ASN A 20 12.30 0.77 -16.71
C ASN A 20 13.45 -0.24 -16.77
N ALA A 21 13.28 -1.31 -17.54
CA ALA A 21 14.40 -2.14 -17.95
C ALA A 21 14.15 -2.71 -19.37
N GLY A 22 14.78 -2.12 -20.37
CA GLY A 22 14.96 -2.73 -21.69
C GLY A 22 14.10 -2.18 -22.82
N GLY A 23 14.72 -1.44 -23.73
CA GLY A 23 14.12 -0.94 -24.95
C GLY A 23 13.60 -2.04 -25.86
N LYS A 24 12.35 -1.88 -26.30
CA LYS A 24 11.78 -2.50 -27.52
C LYS A 24 10.77 -1.53 -28.15
N GLU A 25 10.76 -1.54 -29.48
CA GLU A 25 9.97 -0.69 -30.36
C GLU A 25 8.50 -0.54 -29.95
N PHE A 26 8.02 0.69 -30.01
CA PHE A 26 6.63 1.04 -29.74
C PHE A 26 5.74 0.65 -30.91
N VAL A 27 5.01 -0.45 -30.79
CA VAL A 27 3.77 -0.62 -31.51
C VAL A 27 2.66 0.05 -30.68
N ASN A 28 1.90 0.92 -31.32
CA ASN A 28 0.96 1.83 -30.71
C ASN A 28 -0.36 1.15 -30.31
N GLU A 29 -0.27 0.09 -29.46
CA GLU A 29 -1.43 -0.50 -28.81
C GLU A 29 -1.53 0.03 -27.40
N LEU A 30 -2.62 0.75 -27.12
CA LEU A 30 -2.97 1.20 -25.76
C LEU A 30 -2.99 -0.03 -24.84
N PRO A 31 -2.20 -0.05 -23.74
CA PRO A 31 -2.16 -1.22 -22.87
C PRO A 31 -3.54 -1.50 -22.31
N THR A 32 -4.09 -2.66 -22.66
CA THR A 32 -5.38 -3.15 -22.15
C THR A 32 -5.25 -3.28 -20.63
N ARG A 33 -6.02 -2.48 -19.91
CA ARG A 33 -6.01 -2.43 -18.46
C ARG A 33 -6.42 -3.80 -17.92
N LYS A 34 -5.48 -4.56 -17.34
CA LYS A 34 -5.80 -5.81 -16.64
C LYS A 34 -6.73 -5.46 -15.48
N ASN A 35 -7.91 -6.08 -15.48
CA ASN A 35 -8.88 -5.95 -14.40
C ASN A 35 -8.34 -6.76 -13.22
N ILE A 36 -7.66 -6.12 -12.27
CA ILE A 36 -6.99 -6.72 -11.10
C ILE A 36 -8.04 -7.24 -10.09
N ARG A 37 -9.31 -6.92 -10.31
CA ARG A 37 -10.40 -7.26 -9.40
C ARG A 37 -10.92 -8.66 -9.65
N LEU A 38 -11.20 -9.37 -8.56
CA LEU A 38 -11.89 -10.65 -8.61
C LEU A 38 -13.28 -10.46 -9.23
N LYS A 39 -13.54 -11.16 -10.36
CA LYS A 39 -14.86 -11.21 -10.96
C LYS A 39 -15.83 -11.87 -9.98
N GLY A 40 -16.95 -11.18 -9.67
CA GLY A 40 -18.00 -11.71 -8.82
C GLY A 40 -17.85 -11.44 -7.32
N HIS A 41 -16.80 -10.73 -6.88
CA HIS A 41 -16.69 -10.28 -5.49
C HIS A 41 -17.42 -8.94 -5.32
N ASP A 42 -18.32 -8.90 -4.34
CA ASP A 42 -19.01 -7.67 -3.95
C ASP A 42 -18.10 -6.80 -3.07
N TYR A 43 -17.44 -5.84 -3.67
CA TYR A 43 -16.61 -4.85 -2.98
C TYR A 43 -17.43 -3.83 -2.15
N ALA A 44 -18.73 -3.94 -2.11
CA ALA A 44 -19.61 -3.19 -1.22
C ALA A 44 -19.83 -3.92 0.13
N GLY A 45 -19.36 -5.18 0.23
CA GLY A 45 -19.46 -5.99 1.45
C GLY A 45 -18.45 -5.63 2.51
N VAL A 46 -18.73 -6.05 3.75
CA VAL A 46 -17.80 -6.02 4.90
C VAL A 46 -16.56 -6.81 4.57
N GLY A 47 -15.39 -6.24 4.85
CA GLY A 47 -14.16 -6.98 4.63
C GLY A 47 -12.92 -6.26 5.10
N TYR A 48 -11.88 -7.05 5.25
CA TYR A 48 -10.53 -6.57 5.47
C TYR A 48 -9.80 -6.54 4.14
N TYR A 49 -9.21 -5.42 3.82
CA TYR A 49 -8.49 -5.20 2.57
C TYR A 49 -7.05 -4.79 2.85
N PHE A 50 -6.11 -5.58 2.35
CA PHE A 50 -4.73 -5.15 2.30
C PHE A 50 -4.54 -4.23 1.09
N VAL A 51 -4.04 -3.02 1.34
CA VAL A 51 -3.89 -1.97 0.33
C VAL A 51 -2.45 -1.49 0.29
N THR A 52 -1.92 -1.34 -0.93
CA THR A 52 -0.62 -0.70 -1.18
C THR A 52 -0.80 0.52 -2.06
N ILE A 53 -0.31 1.66 -1.60
CA ILE A 53 -0.31 2.93 -2.34
C ILE A 53 1.13 3.35 -2.56
N CYS A 54 1.55 3.48 -3.82
CA CYS A 54 2.92 3.82 -4.18
C CYS A 54 3.08 5.29 -4.59
N ILE A 55 4.26 5.83 -4.36
CA ILE A 55 4.72 7.10 -4.93
C ILE A 55 4.97 6.91 -6.43
N LYS A 56 4.63 7.91 -7.22
CA LYS A 56 4.88 7.92 -8.66
C LYS A 56 6.38 7.87 -8.92
N ASP A 57 6.80 6.96 -9.81
CA ASP A 57 8.21 6.73 -10.17
C ASP A 57 9.10 6.25 -9.00
N MET A 58 8.52 5.90 -7.86
CA MET A 58 9.13 5.25 -6.70
C MET A 58 10.24 6.00 -5.94
N PRO A 59 10.37 7.34 -5.99
CA PRO A 59 11.34 8.03 -5.16
C PRO A 59 10.97 7.93 -3.67
N GLU A 60 11.97 7.94 -2.79
CA GLU A 60 11.83 7.88 -1.34
C GLU A 60 11.37 9.22 -0.75
N LEU A 61 10.13 9.64 -1.08
CA LEU A 61 9.58 10.94 -0.66
C LEU A 61 8.93 10.92 0.71
N LEU A 62 8.54 9.74 1.22
CA LEU A 62 7.78 9.64 2.48
C LEU A 62 8.67 9.55 3.71
N GLY A 63 9.94 9.22 3.55
CA GLY A 63 10.88 9.09 4.66
C GLY A 63 12.06 8.21 4.33
N ARG A 64 12.78 7.80 5.36
CA ARG A 64 13.94 6.89 5.26
C ARG A 64 13.92 5.86 6.38
N ILE A 65 14.50 4.69 6.14
CA ILE A 65 14.63 3.68 7.20
C ILE A 65 15.80 4.03 8.12
N VAL A 66 15.55 4.04 9.43
CA VAL A 66 16.53 4.27 10.48
C VAL A 66 16.52 3.14 11.50
N GLY A 67 17.62 2.97 12.21
CA GLY A 67 17.74 1.96 13.28
C GLY A 67 18.15 0.57 12.80
N ALA A 68 18.53 0.39 11.53
CA ALA A 68 18.99 -0.90 11.01
C ALA A 68 20.30 -1.40 11.68
N THR A 69 21.10 -0.52 12.28
CA THR A 69 22.39 -0.83 12.92
C THR A 69 22.44 -0.47 14.42
N ALA A 70 21.36 0.15 14.95
CA ALA A 70 21.27 0.55 16.37
C ALA A 70 20.48 -0.49 17.18
N PRO A 71 20.67 -0.57 18.51
CA PRO A 71 19.78 -1.35 19.36
C PRO A 71 18.36 -0.77 19.27
N GLY A 72 17.46 -1.50 18.64
CA GLY A 72 16.08 -1.10 18.39
C GLY A 72 15.55 -1.72 17.11
N ARG A 73 14.23 -1.67 16.94
CA ARG A 73 13.59 -2.16 15.73
C ARG A 73 13.69 -1.10 14.63
N PRO A 74 14.12 -1.44 13.39
CA PRO A 74 14.09 -0.51 12.28
C PRO A 74 12.71 0.11 12.09
N ARG A 75 12.68 1.40 11.81
CA ARG A 75 11.44 2.16 11.56
C ARG A 75 11.68 3.19 10.47
N THR A 76 10.59 3.66 9.88
CA THR A 76 10.65 4.80 8.97
C THR A 76 10.71 6.11 9.77
N GLU A 77 11.74 6.91 9.55
CA GLU A 77 11.77 8.32 9.93
C GLU A 77 11.06 9.10 8.83
N LEU A 78 9.89 9.64 9.16
CA LEU A 78 9.01 10.26 8.17
C LEU A 78 9.54 11.62 7.73
N SER A 79 9.42 11.92 6.45
CA SER A 79 9.59 13.26 5.88
C SER A 79 8.38 14.14 6.21
N GLU A 80 8.41 15.41 5.78
CA GLU A 80 7.22 16.29 5.86
C GLU A 80 6.01 15.68 5.13
N LEU A 81 6.23 15.11 3.94
CA LEU A 81 5.18 14.44 3.20
C LEU A 81 4.70 13.16 3.90
N GLY A 82 5.61 12.37 4.49
CA GLY A 82 5.27 11.21 5.31
C GLY A 82 4.44 11.57 6.53
N ASN A 83 4.81 12.63 7.25
CA ASN A 83 4.05 13.14 8.39
C ASN A 83 2.65 13.65 7.98
N LEU A 84 2.54 14.25 6.79
CA LEU A 84 1.25 14.67 6.24
C LEU A 84 0.36 13.46 5.96
N VAL A 85 0.92 12.38 5.43
CA VAL A 85 0.21 11.11 5.20
C VAL A 85 -0.26 10.51 6.52
N ASP A 86 0.61 10.43 7.52
CA ASP A 86 0.30 9.89 8.85
C ASP A 86 -0.83 10.69 9.52
N SER A 87 -0.73 12.01 9.46
CA SER A 87 -1.77 12.93 9.96
C SER A 87 -3.11 12.74 9.23
N ALA A 88 -3.07 12.50 7.91
CA ALA A 88 -4.28 12.22 7.14
C ALA A 88 -4.93 10.89 7.55
N ILE A 89 -4.16 9.82 7.70
CA ILE A 89 -4.66 8.52 8.17
C ILE A 89 -5.30 8.67 9.56
N SER A 90 -4.60 9.34 10.48
CA SER A 90 -5.09 9.61 11.84
C SER A 90 -6.39 10.42 11.83
N TYR A 91 -6.48 11.46 11.00
CA TYR A 91 -7.69 12.27 10.87
C TYR A 91 -8.88 11.46 10.36
N TYR A 92 -8.70 10.64 9.33
CA TYR A 92 -9.78 9.80 8.79
C TYR A 92 -10.24 8.75 9.81
N SER A 93 -9.32 8.17 10.59
CA SER A 93 -9.64 7.23 11.67
C SER A 93 -10.42 7.90 12.80
N ALA A 94 -9.95 9.05 13.29
CA ALA A 94 -10.57 9.77 14.41
C ALA A 94 -11.99 10.27 14.08
N ASN A 95 -12.25 10.58 12.82
CA ASN A 95 -13.57 11.03 12.36
C ASN A 95 -14.47 9.89 11.82
N HIS A 96 -14.09 8.65 12.06
CA HIS A 96 -14.84 7.45 11.61
C HIS A 96 -15.13 7.41 10.10
N LEU A 97 -14.31 8.10 9.30
CA LEU A 97 -14.43 8.14 7.83
C LEU A 97 -13.84 6.89 7.17
N ALA A 98 -12.93 6.22 7.86
CA ALA A 98 -12.35 4.93 7.48
C ALA A 98 -11.77 4.25 8.73
N VAL A 99 -11.66 2.92 8.70
CA VAL A 99 -10.99 2.15 9.74
C VAL A 99 -9.68 1.62 9.16
N PHE A 100 -8.55 2.18 9.61
CA PHE A 100 -7.21 1.69 9.30
C PHE A 100 -6.72 0.88 10.49
N ASP A 101 -6.79 -0.44 10.34
CA ASP A 101 -6.49 -1.37 11.43
C ASP A 101 -4.98 -1.48 11.70
N LYS A 102 -4.21 -1.59 10.64
CA LYS A 102 -2.74 -1.59 10.66
C LYS A 102 -2.20 -0.87 9.45
N TYR A 103 -1.11 -0.10 9.61
CA TYR A 103 -0.41 0.48 8.46
C TYR A 103 1.08 0.68 8.76
N VAL A 104 1.85 0.84 7.71
CA VAL A 104 3.24 1.29 7.73
C VAL A 104 3.48 2.23 6.56
N ILE A 105 4.15 3.35 6.83
CA ILE A 105 4.60 4.29 5.81
C ILE A 105 6.06 3.96 5.52
N MET A 106 6.32 3.44 4.32
CA MET A 106 7.65 3.11 3.83
C MET A 106 8.22 4.28 3.02
N PRO A 107 9.51 4.30 2.69
CA PRO A 107 10.10 5.45 1.99
C PRO A 107 9.38 5.87 0.71
N ASN A 108 8.84 4.95 -0.07
CA ASN A 108 8.22 5.22 -1.38
C ASN A 108 6.82 4.60 -1.57
N HIS A 109 6.27 3.99 -0.53
CA HIS A 109 4.92 3.42 -0.56
C HIS A 109 4.31 3.31 0.85
N ILE A 110 3.04 2.92 0.90
CA ILE A 110 2.29 2.70 2.13
C ILE A 110 1.62 1.34 2.03
N HIS A 111 1.78 0.52 3.06
CA HIS A 111 0.96 -0.67 3.26
C HIS A 111 -0.05 -0.43 4.36
N MET A 112 -1.29 -0.87 4.15
CA MET A 112 -2.34 -0.72 5.17
C MET A 112 -3.39 -1.83 5.09
N ILE A 113 -3.98 -2.16 6.22
CA ILE A 113 -5.21 -2.94 6.31
C ILE A 113 -6.35 -1.95 6.52
N ILE A 114 -7.29 -1.92 5.57
CA ILE A 114 -8.51 -1.11 5.65
C ILE A 114 -9.69 -2.03 5.94
N VAL A 115 -10.44 -1.71 6.99
CA VAL A 115 -11.66 -2.43 7.33
C VAL A 115 -12.87 -1.64 6.82
N ILE A 116 -13.72 -2.31 6.05
CA ILE A 116 -14.98 -1.75 5.57
C ILE A 116 -16.11 -2.38 6.37
N PRO A 117 -16.82 -1.62 7.22
CA PRO A 117 -17.95 -2.13 7.98
C PRO A 117 -19.17 -2.38 7.06
N ARG A 118 -20.10 -3.25 7.52
CA ARG A 118 -21.28 -3.70 6.75
C ARG A 118 -22.21 -2.58 6.27
N GLU A 119 -22.19 -1.45 6.93
CA GLU A 119 -23.12 -0.34 6.68
C GLU A 119 -22.62 0.67 5.64
N ALA A 120 -21.40 0.50 5.13
CA ALA A 120 -20.75 1.44 4.22
C ALA A 120 -21.18 1.34 2.75
N GLY A 121 -22.21 0.54 2.44
CA GLY A 121 -22.68 0.33 1.07
C GLY A 121 -23.49 1.52 0.52
N ASP A 122 -22.83 2.49 -0.11
CA ASP A 122 -23.49 3.48 -0.95
C ASP A 122 -23.54 3.00 -2.41
N ARG A 123 -24.68 3.28 -3.06
CA ARG A 123 -25.02 2.78 -4.39
C ARG A 123 -24.04 3.32 -5.44
N GLY A 124 -23.19 2.44 -5.96
CA GLY A 124 -22.47 2.69 -7.22
C GLY A 124 -20.96 2.86 -7.18
N ARG A 125 -20.31 3.01 -6.01
CA ARG A 125 -18.84 3.04 -5.90
C ARG A 125 -18.37 2.16 -4.75
N SER A 126 -17.28 1.41 -4.97
CA SER A 126 -16.63 0.64 -3.90
C SER A 126 -16.18 1.61 -2.78
N PRO A 127 -16.61 1.39 -1.51
CA PRO A 127 -16.17 2.20 -0.38
C PRO A 127 -14.65 2.25 -0.26
N LEU A 128 -13.96 1.15 -0.52
CA LEU A 128 -12.49 1.08 -0.54
C LEU A 128 -11.87 2.12 -1.50
N GLN A 129 -12.40 2.20 -2.73
CA GLN A 129 -11.90 3.15 -3.72
C GLN A 129 -12.14 4.59 -3.28
N GLN A 130 -13.24 4.85 -2.63
CA GLN A 130 -13.58 6.18 -2.13
C GLN A 130 -12.64 6.59 -1.01
N ILE A 131 -12.37 5.69 -0.07
CA ILE A 131 -11.40 5.91 1.04
C ILE A 131 -10.02 6.24 0.48
N VAL A 132 -9.48 5.37 -0.40
CA VAL A 132 -8.14 5.58 -0.97
C VAL A 132 -8.07 6.85 -1.81
N ARG A 133 -9.12 7.13 -2.61
CA ARG A 133 -9.18 8.36 -3.41
C ARG A 133 -9.20 9.60 -2.52
N ASN A 134 -9.99 9.59 -1.45
CA ASN A 134 -10.12 10.72 -0.54
C ASN A 134 -8.79 10.96 0.18
N LEU A 135 -8.14 9.91 0.68
CA LEU A 135 -6.82 10.00 1.32
C LEU A 135 -5.78 10.61 0.35
N LYS A 136 -5.67 10.06 -0.87
CA LYS A 136 -4.75 10.57 -1.90
C LYS A 136 -5.05 12.02 -2.27
N SER A 137 -6.33 12.39 -2.41
CA SER A 137 -6.74 13.75 -2.76
C SER A 137 -6.45 14.74 -1.64
N TYR A 138 -6.65 14.36 -0.39
CA TYR A 138 -6.32 15.19 0.75
C TYR A 138 -4.82 15.50 0.80
N VAL A 139 -3.98 14.47 0.74
CA VAL A 139 -2.52 14.64 0.74
C VAL A 139 -2.06 15.48 -0.47
N THR A 140 -2.58 15.21 -1.68
CA THR A 140 -2.28 15.98 -2.89
C THR A 140 -2.60 17.47 -2.71
N ARG A 141 -3.75 17.79 -2.13
CA ARG A 141 -4.16 19.18 -1.90
C ARG A 141 -3.26 19.89 -0.89
N MET A 142 -2.91 19.20 0.20
CA MET A 142 -2.08 19.77 1.26
C MET A 142 -0.61 19.89 0.86
N ALA A 143 -0.10 18.95 0.06
CA ALA A 143 1.26 18.98 -0.46
C ALA A 143 1.44 19.96 -1.62
N GLY A 144 0.35 20.38 -2.29
CA GLY A 144 0.42 21.25 -3.48
C GLY A 144 0.80 20.53 -4.78
N PHE A 145 1.07 19.22 -4.74
CA PHE A 145 1.38 18.39 -5.90
C PHE A 145 0.87 16.96 -5.68
N SER A 146 0.74 16.16 -6.75
CA SER A 146 0.32 14.77 -6.66
C SER A 146 1.52 13.82 -6.59
N PRO A 147 1.85 13.26 -5.42
CA PRO A 147 2.97 12.34 -5.28
C PRO A 147 2.65 10.91 -5.74
N TRP A 148 1.40 10.58 -5.99
CA TRP A 148 0.90 9.22 -6.09
C TRP A 148 0.99 8.62 -7.49
N GLN A 149 1.24 7.31 -7.55
CA GLN A 149 0.86 6.53 -8.73
C GLN A 149 -0.66 6.61 -8.96
N ARG A 150 -1.08 6.44 -10.23
CA ARG A 150 -2.48 6.60 -10.63
C ARG A 150 -3.43 5.63 -9.94
N SER A 151 -3.03 4.36 -9.77
CA SER A 151 -3.83 3.32 -9.11
C SER A 151 -3.27 2.97 -7.72
N PHE A 152 -3.80 1.92 -7.14
CA PHE A 152 -3.32 1.27 -5.92
C PHE A 152 -3.54 -0.23 -6.06
N HIS A 153 -2.88 -1.03 -5.24
CA HIS A 153 -3.10 -2.46 -5.15
C HIS A 153 -4.00 -2.76 -3.98
N ASP A 154 -4.95 -3.66 -4.18
CA ASP A 154 -5.81 -4.17 -3.14
C ASP A 154 -5.89 -5.70 -3.19
N HIS A 155 -5.96 -6.29 -2.01
CA HIS A 155 -6.16 -7.71 -1.82
C HIS A 155 -7.14 -7.95 -0.68
N ILE A 156 -8.10 -8.84 -0.88
CA ILE A 156 -9.12 -9.18 0.11
C ILE A 156 -8.54 -10.22 1.06
N ILE A 157 -8.55 -9.91 2.34
CA ILE A 157 -8.14 -10.83 3.40
C ILE A 157 -9.32 -11.75 3.69
N ARG A 158 -9.15 -13.06 3.52
CA ARG A 158 -10.24 -14.05 3.52
C ARG A 158 -10.40 -14.78 4.84
N ASP A 159 -9.32 -14.90 5.59
CA ASP A 159 -9.32 -15.63 6.85
C ASP A 159 -8.32 -15.04 7.87
N GLU A 160 -8.42 -15.50 9.09
CA GLU A 160 -7.58 -15.05 10.20
C GLU A 160 -6.10 -15.37 9.97
N ALA A 161 -5.78 -16.49 9.37
CA ALA A 161 -4.40 -16.88 9.11
C ALA A 161 -3.74 -15.96 8.09
N GLU A 162 -4.49 -15.54 7.06
CA GLU A 162 -4.06 -14.55 6.08
C GLU A 162 -3.92 -13.16 6.70
N TYR A 163 -4.87 -12.76 7.56
CA TYR A 163 -4.81 -11.52 8.32
C TYR A 163 -3.54 -11.43 9.15
N GLN A 164 -3.23 -12.46 9.94
CA GLN A 164 -2.03 -12.48 10.78
C GLN A 164 -0.74 -12.43 9.97
N ARG A 165 -0.69 -13.09 8.81
CA ARG A 165 0.48 -13.03 7.90
C ARG A 165 0.68 -11.61 7.36
N ILE A 166 -0.38 -10.97 6.91
CA ILE A 166 -0.33 -9.60 6.36
C ILE A 166 0.00 -8.59 7.47
N TRP A 167 -0.60 -8.74 8.64
CA TRP A 167 -0.31 -7.89 9.78
C TRP A 167 1.18 -7.95 10.15
N LYS A 168 1.73 -9.17 10.24
CA LYS A 168 3.15 -9.38 10.49
C LYS A 168 4.04 -8.82 9.36
N TYR A 169 3.64 -9.00 8.11
CA TYR A 169 4.34 -8.43 6.96
C TYR A 169 4.44 -6.91 7.04
N ILE A 170 3.33 -6.23 7.35
CA ILE A 170 3.30 -4.77 7.55
C ILE A 170 4.24 -4.37 8.69
N ASP A 171 4.20 -5.11 9.78
CA ASP A 171 4.96 -4.81 10.99
C ASP A 171 6.48 -5.01 10.80
N ASP A 172 6.88 -6.04 10.05
CA ASP A 172 8.28 -6.37 9.77
C ASP A 172 8.87 -5.59 8.58
N ASN A 173 8.03 -4.91 7.78
CA ASN A 173 8.43 -4.28 6.52
C ASN A 173 9.62 -3.31 6.66
N PRO A 174 9.69 -2.42 7.68
CA PRO A 174 10.86 -1.55 7.86
C PRO A 174 12.17 -2.32 8.09
N ALA A 175 12.11 -3.48 8.73
CA ALA A 175 13.30 -4.31 8.99
C ALA A 175 13.77 -5.06 7.73
N LEU A 176 12.87 -5.30 6.79
CA LEU A 176 13.10 -6.03 5.55
C LEU A 176 13.16 -5.10 4.32
N TRP A 177 13.32 -3.79 4.54
CA TRP A 177 13.26 -2.78 3.47
C TRP A 177 14.13 -3.11 2.25
N THR A 178 15.36 -3.53 2.46
CA THR A 178 16.30 -3.87 1.38
C THR A 178 15.94 -5.15 0.62
N GLU A 179 15.03 -5.97 1.17
CA GLU A 179 14.47 -7.17 0.54
C GLU A 179 13.09 -6.91 -0.07
N ASP A 180 12.54 -5.72 0.16
CA ASP A 180 11.21 -5.35 -0.34
C ASP A 180 11.21 -5.20 -1.86
N MET A 181 10.11 -5.63 -2.51
CA MET A 181 9.94 -5.53 -3.95
C MET A 181 9.86 -4.08 -4.46
N TYR A 182 9.57 -3.14 -3.58
CA TYR A 182 9.51 -1.70 -3.87
C TYR A 182 10.83 -0.98 -3.60
N TYR A 183 11.84 -1.72 -3.10
CA TYR A 183 13.16 -1.14 -2.87
C TYR A 183 13.82 -0.79 -4.19
N THR A 184 14.18 0.48 -4.37
CA THR A 184 14.98 0.97 -5.49
C THR A 184 16.39 1.26 -4.98
N LYS A 185 17.39 0.54 -5.52
CA LYS A 185 18.79 0.95 -5.27
C LYS A 185 18.99 2.34 -5.86
N ALA A 186 19.38 3.28 -5.00
CA ALA A 186 19.83 4.61 -5.42
C ALA A 186 21.09 4.52 -6.31
#